data_5f2f83a15fe1d552be535ed2d2629c2e
#
_entry.id   5f2f83a15fe1d552be535ed2d2629c2e
#
_cell.length_a   1.000
_cell.length_b   1.000
_cell.length_c   1.000
_cell.angle_alpha   90.00
_cell.angle_beta   90.00
_cell.angle_gamma   90.00
#
_symmetry.space_group_name_H-M   'P 1'
#
loop_
_entity.id
_entity.type
_entity.pdbx_description
1 polymer ?
#
loop_
_entity_poly.entity_id
_entity_poly.type
_entity_poly.pdbx_seq_one_letter_code
_entity_poly.pdbx_strand_id
1 'polypeptide(L)'
;MMQTTLMPINEPNFDGSYVLDFGDVLEIQLVGQESLLERMPVNRDGSISIPNIGKIYVSGLSLSEASENIKNKVSASYIGVNAYISLVNVRDIQVIVAGDVFSPGPYALNGNSNLFHALSMAGGPSEIGSFRKIMLVRQGKTIKVIDLYDTFIYGKSNFGPRLRSGDLIFVGHIENLVRISGGVRRPSTYELKSDEPLSTAINFANGITNQADLSNIKLFRIAGESVATIDINELSELNEMTANDNDKIVIRKFPFREVKIIGAVTNPGTYIMNEGDGILDLVTQAGGYTNTAYPFGGVLENENTKKINEMAMSELYSAFLNALSTNYSGAAESSLSGVIEIMQELKNSPVSGRVSAEFDIEKLRADASLDIKLQDGDQITIPEVLDHVYVYGEVPSQGTVRFLPDRDTKYYIDLKGGFGPNADERGVFILQPNGETIKMNPSRNLFMSDAKNSIQVFPGSVIFVPRKTTNAFAATQTAQAYATILGNIGVSLASISVLKD
;
A
#
# COMPACT_ATOMS: atom_id res chain seq x y z
N MET A 1 5.04 -7.75 -15.30
CA MET A 1 3.87 -8.16 -16.11
C MET A 1 4.35 -9.26 -17.04
N MET A 2 4.02 -10.50 -16.78
CA MET A 2 4.35 -11.59 -17.70
C MET A 2 3.43 -11.48 -18.91
N GLN A 3 4.03 -11.46 -20.11
CA GLN A 3 3.28 -11.49 -21.35
C GLN A 3 2.66 -12.88 -21.50
N THR A 4 1.33 -12.96 -21.55
CA THR A 4 0.58 -14.23 -21.60
C THR A 4 0.47 -14.84 -23.01
N THR A 5 0.99 -14.17 -24.04
CA THR A 5 0.99 -14.66 -25.41
C THR A 5 2.37 -14.53 -26.05
N LEU A 6 2.86 -15.62 -26.62
CA LEU A 6 4.12 -15.69 -27.37
C LEU A 6 3.95 -15.23 -28.83
N MET A 7 2.81 -14.64 -29.20
CA MET A 7 2.60 -14.12 -30.55
C MET A 7 3.43 -12.87 -30.78
N PRO A 8 4.15 -12.75 -31.91
CA PRO A 8 4.82 -11.52 -32.30
C PRO A 8 3.77 -10.40 -32.37
N ILE A 9 4.10 -9.26 -31.76
CA ILE A 9 3.25 -8.07 -31.82
C ILE A 9 3.24 -7.61 -33.28
N ASN A 10 2.11 -7.77 -33.97
CA ASN A 10 1.89 -7.14 -35.26
C ASN A 10 1.76 -5.63 -35.02
N GLU A 11 2.82 -4.90 -35.22
CA GLU A 11 2.72 -3.43 -35.31
C GLU A 11 1.89 -3.08 -36.54
N PRO A 12 0.76 -2.39 -36.38
CA PRO A 12 -0.22 -2.21 -37.46
C PRO A 12 0.26 -1.30 -38.59
N ASN A 13 1.37 -0.57 -38.41
CA ASN A 13 1.88 0.37 -39.41
C ASN A 13 3.37 0.19 -39.60
N PHE A 14 3.76 -0.29 -40.79
CA PHE A 14 5.15 -0.16 -41.26
C PHE A 14 5.37 1.29 -41.69
N ASP A 15 6.27 1.97 -41.01
CA ASP A 15 6.74 3.24 -41.52
C ASP A 15 7.57 3.00 -42.80
N GLY A 16 7.68 3.98 -43.66
CA GLY A 16 8.42 3.88 -44.89
C GLY A 16 9.93 3.59 -44.74
N SER A 17 10.44 3.55 -43.49
CA SER A 17 11.84 3.27 -43.15
C SER A 17 12.18 1.78 -43.09
N TYR A 18 11.18 0.87 -43.14
CA TYR A 18 11.42 -0.57 -43.14
C TYR A 18 12.34 -0.95 -44.34
N VAL A 19 13.43 -1.65 -44.05
CA VAL A 19 14.39 -2.09 -45.08
C VAL A 19 14.00 -3.46 -45.60
N LEU A 20 13.66 -3.50 -46.89
CA LEU A 20 13.27 -4.72 -47.59
C LEU A 20 14.45 -5.68 -47.77
N ASP A 21 14.17 -6.98 -47.72
CA ASP A 21 15.14 -8.02 -47.99
C ASP A 21 14.43 -9.32 -48.47
N PHE A 22 15.22 -10.35 -48.79
CA PHE A 22 14.72 -11.65 -49.21
C PHE A 22 13.66 -12.23 -48.28
N GLY A 23 12.54 -12.63 -48.86
CA GLY A 23 11.41 -13.21 -48.14
C GLY A 23 10.29 -12.24 -47.80
N ASP A 24 10.50 -10.93 -47.90
CA ASP A 24 9.41 -9.95 -47.79
C ASP A 24 8.49 -10.06 -48.99
N VAL A 25 7.19 -9.76 -48.80
CA VAL A 25 6.20 -9.82 -49.90
C VAL A 25 5.56 -8.44 -50.07
N LEU A 26 5.75 -7.88 -51.25
CA LEU A 26 5.10 -6.65 -51.67
C LEU A 26 3.82 -6.97 -52.45
N GLU A 27 2.75 -6.24 -52.20
CA GLU A 27 1.58 -6.19 -53.06
C GLU A 27 1.72 -4.98 -53.97
N ILE A 28 1.66 -5.18 -55.27
CA ILE A 28 1.77 -4.14 -56.27
C ILE A 28 0.44 -4.10 -57.01
N GLN A 29 -0.19 -2.92 -56.94
CA GLN A 29 -1.40 -2.63 -57.68
C GLN A 29 -1.06 -1.59 -58.78
N LEU A 30 -1.29 -1.97 -60.03
CA LEU A 30 -1.25 -1.06 -61.15
C LEU A 30 -2.66 -0.64 -61.52
N VAL A 31 -2.85 0.65 -61.76
CA VAL A 31 -4.15 1.26 -62.07
C VAL A 31 -3.98 2.21 -63.27
N GLY A 32 -4.78 1.99 -64.32
CA GLY A 32 -4.75 2.81 -65.55
C GLY A 32 -5.07 2.00 -66.76
N GLN A 33 -4.28 2.15 -67.84
CA GLN A 33 -4.44 1.37 -69.06
C GLN A 33 -4.13 -0.13 -68.86
N GLU A 34 -3.28 -0.44 -67.90
CA GLU A 34 -3.01 -1.80 -67.41
C GLU A 34 -3.55 -1.88 -65.97
N SER A 35 -4.16 -3.02 -65.63
CA SER A 35 -4.65 -3.33 -64.29
C SER A 35 -4.04 -4.62 -63.80
N LEU A 36 -3.27 -4.54 -62.71
CA LEU A 36 -2.59 -5.67 -62.10
C LEU A 36 -2.74 -5.54 -60.57
N LEU A 37 -3.02 -6.64 -59.88
CA LEU A 37 -2.93 -6.74 -58.45
C LEU A 37 -2.27 -8.06 -58.11
N GLU A 38 -0.99 -8.01 -57.77
CA GLU A 38 -0.20 -9.20 -57.47
C GLU A 38 0.68 -9.04 -56.24
N ARG A 39 0.88 -10.17 -55.59
CA ARG A 39 1.80 -10.30 -54.45
C ARG A 39 3.14 -10.84 -54.96
N MET A 40 4.16 -10.08 -54.80
CA MET A 40 5.50 -10.36 -55.33
C MET A 40 6.49 -10.55 -54.18
N PRO A 41 7.04 -11.77 -53.96
CA PRO A 41 8.09 -11.98 -52.97
C PRO A 41 9.40 -11.37 -53.47
N VAL A 42 10.16 -10.81 -52.53
CA VAL A 42 11.56 -10.43 -52.79
C VAL A 42 12.39 -11.71 -52.92
N ASN A 43 12.94 -11.93 -54.10
CA ASN A 43 13.75 -13.10 -54.45
C ASN A 43 15.10 -13.11 -53.74
N ARG A 44 15.81 -14.25 -53.81
CA ARG A 44 17.16 -14.39 -53.21
C ARG A 44 18.23 -13.47 -53.81
N ASP A 45 18.01 -13.03 -55.06
CA ASP A 45 18.89 -12.04 -55.71
C ASP A 45 18.55 -10.58 -55.32
N GLY A 46 17.61 -10.39 -54.37
CA GLY A 46 17.20 -9.08 -53.90
C GLY A 46 16.22 -8.35 -54.82
N SER A 47 15.68 -9.01 -55.84
CA SER A 47 14.77 -8.43 -56.82
C SER A 47 13.33 -8.89 -56.63
N ILE A 48 12.39 -8.09 -57.09
CA ILE A 48 11.03 -8.49 -57.45
C ILE A 48 10.91 -8.59 -58.96
N SER A 49 9.98 -9.42 -59.48
CA SER A 49 9.75 -9.55 -60.91
C SER A 49 8.35 -9.10 -61.27
N ILE A 50 8.22 -7.98 -61.99
CA ILE A 50 6.94 -7.44 -62.46
C ILE A 50 6.71 -7.90 -63.88
N PRO A 51 5.56 -8.52 -64.21
CA PRO A 51 5.26 -8.92 -65.59
C PRO A 51 5.45 -7.76 -66.57
N ASN A 52 6.03 -8.08 -67.73
CA ASN A 52 6.33 -7.14 -68.82
C ASN A 52 7.29 -5.97 -68.48
N ILE A 53 7.70 -5.78 -67.22
CA ILE A 53 8.71 -4.78 -66.82
C ILE A 53 10.07 -5.45 -66.53
N GLY A 54 10.00 -6.67 -65.94
CA GLY A 54 11.21 -7.40 -65.58
C GLY A 54 11.60 -7.26 -64.13
N LYS A 55 12.88 -7.46 -63.82
CA LYS A 55 13.42 -7.45 -62.47
C LYS A 55 13.71 -6.03 -61.97
N ILE A 56 13.30 -5.76 -60.74
CA ILE A 56 13.62 -4.51 -60.01
C ILE A 56 14.27 -4.90 -58.69
N TYR A 57 15.50 -4.39 -58.44
CA TYR A 57 16.22 -4.63 -57.19
C TYR A 57 15.69 -3.74 -56.08
N VAL A 58 15.25 -4.38 -54.99
CA VAL A 58 14.60 -3.71 -53.84
C VAL A 58 15.26 -4.07 -52.51
N SER A 59 16.04 -5.16 -52.45
CA SER A 59 16.74 -5.53 -51.22
C SER A 59 17.75 -4.46 -50.80
N GLY A 60 17.74 -4.11 -49.48
CA GLY A 60 18.59 -3.08 -48.93
C GLY A 60 18.02 -1.67 -49.02
N LEU A 61 16.94 -1.45 -49.79
CA LEU A 61 16.21 -0.18 -49.84
C LEU A 61 15.16 -0.11 -48.75
N SER A 62 14.88 1.08 -48.28
CA SER A 62 13.67 1.30 -47.45
C SER A 62 12.41 1.08 -48.30
N LEU A 63 11.28 0.81 -47.65
CA LEU A 63 10.01 0.64 -48.32
C LEU A 63 9.64 1.91 -49.14
N SER A 64 9.94 3.09 -48.63
CA SER A 64 9.76 4.35 -49.34
C SER A 64 10.62 4.45 -50.60
N GLU A 65 11.92 4.18 -50.51
CA GLU A 65 12.85 4.20 -51.65
C GLU A 65 12.50 3.12 -52.69
N ALA A 66 12.17 1.90 -52.23
CA ALA A 66 11.73 0.82 -53.10
C ALA A 66 10.44 1.15 -53.84
N SER A 67 9.46 1.77 -53.10
CA SER A 67 8.20 2.21 -53.72
C SER A 67 8.42 3.26 -54.80
N GLU A 68 9.32 4.24 -54.56
CA GLU A 68 9.65 5.25 -55.53
C GLU A 68 10.36 4.65 -56.74
N ASN A 69 11.32 3.74 -56.52
CA ASN A 69 12.03 3.03 -57.60
C ASN A 69 11.06 2.22 -58.46
N ILE A 70 10.13 1.50 -57.87
CA ILE A 70 9.11 0.73 -58.58
C ILE A 70 8.19 1.66 -59.39
N LYS A 71 7.70 2.74 -58.81
CA LYS A 71 6.84 3.75 -59.47
C LYS A 71 7.54 4.32 -60.69
N ASN A 72 8.80 4.70 -60.57
CA ASN A 72 9.61 5.23 -61.66
C ASN A 72 9.80 4.23 -62.81
N LYS A 73 10.05 2.94 -62.48
CA LYS A 73 10.19 1.88 -63.48
C LYS A 73 8.86 1.59 -64.19
N VAL A 74 7.73 1.58 -63.46
CA VAL A 74 6.40 1.38 -64.04
C VAL A 74 6.07 2.53 -64.97
N SER A 75 6.27 3.79 -64.55
CA SER A 75 5.98 4.99 -65.35
C SER A 75 6.84 5.07 -66.64
N ALA A 76 8.07 4.54 -66.58
CA ALA A 76 8.95 4.46 -67.77
C ALA A 76 8.52 3.35 -68.74
N SER A 77 7.80 2.32 -68.28
CA SER A 77 7.41 1.17 -69.10
C SER A 77 5.95 1.31 -69.59
N TYR A 78 5.09 2.01 -68.88
CA TYR A 78 3.68 2.15 -69.22
C TYR A 78 3.22 3.63 -69.13
N ILE A 79 2.58 4.09 -70.17
CA ILE A 79 1.99 5.42 -70.21
C ILE A 79 0.59 5.40 -69.53
N GLY A 80 0.35 6.31 -68.60
CA GLY A 80 -0.97 6.45 -67.96
C GLY A 80 -1.30 5.36 -66.92
N VAL A 81 -0.27 4.70 -66.35
CA VAL A 81 -0.41 3.69 -65.28
C VAL A 81 0.20 4.22 -63.98
N ASN A 82 -0.56 4.15 -62.91
CA ASN A 82 -0.09 4.46 -61.55
C ASN A 82 0.19 3.17 -60.79
N ALA A 83 1.28 3.12 -60.02
CA ALA A 83 1.63 2.00 -59.17
C ALA A 83 1.43 2.35 -57.68
N TYR A 84 0.73 1.48 -56.97
CA TYR A 84 0.56 1.51 -55.53
C TYR A 84 1.27 0.29 -54.94
N ILE A 85 2.15 0.51 -53.98
CA ILE A 85 3.00 -0.51 -53.40
C ILE A 85 2.71 -0.57 -51.91
N SER A 86 2.39 -1.76 -51.39
CA SER A 86 2.22 -2.05 -49.98
C SER A 86 3.02 -3.28 -49.56
N LEU A 87 3.51 -3.30 -48.34
CA LEU A 87 4.17 -4.45 -47.73
C LEU A 87 3.07 -5.29 -47.05
N VAL A 88 2.90 -6.53 -47.53
CA VAL A 88 1.84 -7.44 -47.08
C VAL A 88 2.36 -8.47 -46.10
N ASN A 89 3.54 -9.02 -46.37
CA ASN A 89 4.20 -9.98 -45.50
C ASN A 89 5.64 -9.58 -45.24
N VAL A 90 6.04 -9.74 -44.00
CA VAL A 90 7.41 -9.50 -43.56
C VAL A 90 8.06 -10.84 -43.32
N ARG A 91 9.31 -10.97 -43.77
CA ARG A 91 10.12 -12.18 -43.60
C ARG A 91 10.30 -12.53 -42.12
N ASP A 92 10.50 -13.79 -41.84
CA ASP A 92 11.03 -14.24 -40.55
C ASP A 92 12.56 -14.07 -40.52
N ILE A 93 13.04 -13.65 -39.37
CA ILE A 93 14.46 -13.53 -39.07
C ILE A 93 14.84 -14.47 -37.93
N GLN A 94 16.04 -14.99 -37.95
CA GLN A 94 16.58 -15.78 -36.86
C GLN A 94 17.68 -14.96 -36.16
N VAL A 95 17.50 -14.72 -34.84
CA VAL A 95 18.47 -14.03 -33.99
C VAL A 95 18.94 -14.95 -32.88
N ILE A 96 20.06 -14.66 -32.28
CA ILE A 96 20.58 -15.39 -31.12
C ILE A 96 20.51 -14.44 -29.93
N VAL A 97 19.93 -14.91 -28.82
CA VAL A 97 19.98 -14.23 -27.52
C VAL A 97 20.91 -15.04 -26.62
N ALA A 98 21.91 -14.38 -26.06
CA ALA A 98 22.95 -15.02 -25.26
C ALA A 98 23.39 -14.12 -24.09
N GLY A 99 24.25 -14.67 -23.22
CA GLY A 99 24.68 -14.04 -21.98
C GLY A 99 23.69 -14.30 -20.84
N ASP A 100 23.58 -13.36 -19.90
CA ASP A 100 22.82 -13.54 -18.67
C ASP A 100 21.32 -13.25 -18.87
N VAL A 101 20.65 -14.14 -19.62
CA VAL A 101 19.21 -14.15 -19.86
C VAL A 101 18.58 -15.41 -19.30
N PHE A 102 17.26 -15.40 -19.06
CA PHE A 102 16.54 -16.58 -18.55
C PHE A 102 16.60 -17.77 -19.49
N SER A 103 16.46 -17.56 -20.81
CA SER A 103 16.45 -18.61 -21.81
C SER A 103 17.36 -18.24 -22.98
N PRO A 104 18.65 -18.51 -22.89
CA PRO A 104 19.57 -18.27 -24.03
C PRO A 104 19.31 -19.25 -25.17
N GLY A 105 19.41 -18.78 -26.43
CA GLY A 105 19.20 -19.62 -27.57
C GLY A 105 18.88 -18.85 -28.86
N PRO A 106 18.64 -19.57 -29.99
CA PRO A 106 18.15 -18.98 -31.22
C PRO A 106 16.63 -18.73 -31.14
N TYR A 107 16.19 -17.58 -31.66
CA TYR A 107 14.79 -17.19 -31.72
C TYR A 107 14.40 -16.79 -33.13
N ALA A 108 13.25 -17.28 -33.58
CA ALA A 108 12.62 -16.84 -34.83
C ALA A 108 11.66 -15.66 -34.47
N LEU A 109 11.86 -14.54 -35.13
CA LEU A 109 11.13 -13.31 -34.95
C LEU A 109 10.66 -12.75 -36.28
N ASN A 110 9.70 -11.88 -36.28
CA ASN A 110 9.28 -11.12 -37.43
C ASN A 110 10.38 -10.08 -37.80
N GLY A 111 10.62 -9.83 -39.07
CA GLY A 111 11.63 -8.88 -39.56
C GLY A 111 11.43 -7.43 -39.17
N ASN A 112 10.24 -7.10 -38.56
CA ASN A 112 9.99 -5.79 -37.95
C ASN A 112 10.41 -5.73 -36.47
N SER A 113 10.91 -6.82 -35.90
CA SER A 113 11.24 -6.91 -34.47
C SER A 113 12.46 -6.07 -34.13
N ASN A 114 12.45 -5.55 -32.92
CA ASN A 114 13.57 -4.86 -32.28
C ASN A 114 14.15 -5.70 -31.14
N LEU A 115 15.19 -5.20 -30.49
CA LEU A 115 15.87 -5.86 -29.37
C LEU A 115 14.94 -6.22 -28.22
N PHE A 116 13.96 -5.38 -27.92
CA PHE A 116 13.02 -5.62 -26.82
C PHE A 116 12.13 -6.83 -27.07
N HIS A 117 11.71 -7.06 -28.34
CA HIS A 117 10.95 -8.26 -28.71
C HIS A 117 11.79 -9.53 -28.50
N ALA A 118 13.07 -9.51 -28.92
CA ALA A 118 13.95 -10.66 -28.72
C ALA A 118 14.21 -10.98 -27.26
N LEU A 119 14.45 -9.95 -26.44
CA LEU A 119 14.62 -10.10 -24.98
C LEU A 119 13.34 -10.62 -24.32
N SER A 120 12.18 -10.14 -24.73
CA SER A 120 10.89 -10.62 -24.20
C SER A 120 10.67 -12.09 -24.49
N MET A 121 11.06 -12.57 -25.67
CA MET A 121 10.98 -13.98 -26.03
C MET A 121 11.95 -14.84 -25.21
N ALA A 122 13.11 -14.29 -24.85
CA ALA A 122 14.13 -14.96 -24.02
C ALA A 122 13.82 -14.87 -22.51
N GLY A 123 12.69 -14.26 -22.09
CA GLY A 123 12.30 -14.07 -20.70
C GLY A 123 12.98 -12.87 -20.02
N GLY A 124 13.74 -12.06 -20.75
CA GLY A 124 14.48 -10.92 -20.21
C GLY A 124 15.85 -11.27 -19.62
N PRO A 125 16.58 -10.29 -19.06
CA PRO A 125 17.78 -10.53 -18.28
C PRO A 125 17.50 -11.43 -17.07
N SER A 126 18.43 -12.32 -16.73
CA SER A 126 18.37 -13.17 -15.53
C SER A 126 18.65 -12.35 -14.27
N GLU A 127 18.66 -13.00 -13.10
CA GLU A 127 18.95 -12.35 -11.81
C GLU A 127 20.34 -11.71 -11.75
N ILE A 128 21.29 -12.22 -12.55
CA ILE A 128 22.65 -11.71 -12.67
C ILE A 128 22.87 -10.92 -13.96
N GLY A 129 21.83 -10.79 -14.80
CA GLY A 129 21.88 -10.13 -16.10
C GLY A 129 21.62 -8.63 -16.01
N SER A 130 22.47 -7.85 -16.65
CA SER A 130 22.39 -6.40 -16.67
C SER A 130 21.21 -5.91 -17.51
N PHE A 131 20.43 -5.01 -16.96
CA PHE A 131 19.44 -4.20 -17.69
C PHE A 131 20.08 -3.01 -18.43
N ARG A 132 21.35 -2.74 -18.16
CA ARG A 132 22.05 -1.54 -18.63
C ARG A 132 23.17 -1.83 -19.63
N LYS A 133 23.54 -3.11 -19.82
CA LYS A 133 24.63 -3.55 -20.69
C LYS A 133 24.17 -4.63 -21.65
N ILE A 134 23.27 -4.22 -22.56
CA ILE A 134 22.73 -5.12 -23.59
C ILE A 134 23.30 -4.73 -24.94
N MET A 135 24.06 -5.63 -25.55
CA MET A 135 24.76 -5.38 -26.79
C MET A 135 24.02 -6.02 -27.97
N LEU A 136 23.81 -5.23 -29.00
CA LEU A 136 23.43 -5.74 -30.33
C LEU A 136 24.70 -5.91 -31.17
N VAL A 137 25.01 -7.15 -31.51
CA VAL A 137 26.19 -7.51 -32.30
C VAL A 137 25.73 -8.03 -33.65
N ARG A 138 26.33 -7.49 -34.73
CA ARG A 138 26.07 -7.88 -36.13
C ARG A 138 27.38 -8.11 -36.84
N GLN A 139 27.53 -9.28 -37.45
CA GLN A 139 28.75 -9.66 -38.16
C GLN A 139 30.03 -9.46 -37.30
N GLY A 140 29.97 -9.83 -36.01
CA GLY A 140 31.06 -9.71 -35.06
C GLY A 140 31.38 -8.30 -34.57
N LYS A 141 30.60 -7.29 -34.97
CA LYS A 141 30.77 -5.90 -34.51
C LYS A 141 29.62 -5.47 -33.62
N THR A 142 29.92 -4.82 -32.50
CA THR A 142 28.91 -4.20 -31.66
C THR A 142 28.32 -3.00 -32.40
N ILE A 143 27.04 -3.11 -32.76
CA ILE A 143 26.27 -2.04 -33.42
C ILE A 143 25.80 -1.01 -32.43
N LYS A 144 25.33 -1.48 -31.27
CA LYS A 144 24.80 -0.59 -30.22
C LYS A 144 24.84 -1.28 -28.86
N VAL A 145 25.10 -0.50 -27.82
CA VAL A 145 24.86 -0.86 -26.42
C VAL A 145 23.59 -0.16 -25.98
N ILE A 146 22.67 -0.90 -25.38
CA ILE A 146 21.35 -0.43 -25.00
C ILE A 146 21.26 -0.51 -23.48
N ASP A 147 20.78 0.57 -22.88
CA ASP A 147 20.49 0.71 -21.46
C ASP A 147 18.95 0.80 -21.31
N LEU A 148 18.34 -0.25 -20.76
CA LEU A 148 16.88 -0.29 -20.57
C LEU A 148 16.40 0.66 -19.47
N TYR A 149 17.29 1.18 -18.61
CA TYR A 149 16.94 2.22 -17.66
C TYR A 149 16.52 3.52 -18.36
N ASP A 150 17.08 3.81 -19.54
CA ASP A 150 16.60 4.90 -20.38
C ASP A 150 15.10 4.77 -20.68
N THR A 151 14.65 3.55 -20.91
CA THR A 151 13.23 3.29 -21.19
C THR A 151 12.39 3.21 -19.91
N PHE A 152 12.81 2.40 -18.93
CA PHE A 152 11.99 2.10 -17.76
C PHE A 152 11.95 3.24 -16.73
N ILE A 153 13.02 4.03 -16.64
CA ILE A 153 13.11 5.13 -15.68
C ILE A 153 12.78 6.47 -16.35
N TYR A 154 13.31 6.70 -17.56
CA TYR A 154 13.20 7.99 -18.23
C TYR A 154 12.17 8.04 -19.36
N GLY A 155 11.52 6.92 -19.70
CA GLY A 155 10.49 6.85 -20.75
C GLY A 155 11.01 7.04 -22.17
N LYS A 156 12.33 6.92 -22.40
CA LYS A 156 12.92 7.06 -23.73
C LYS A 156 12.72 5.77 -24.54
N SER A 157 12.03 5.86 -25.66
CA SER A 157 11.89 4.73 -26.59
C SER A 157 13.13 4.57 -27.46
N ASN A 158 14.14 3.84 -26.99
CA ASN A 158 15.39 3.63 -27.70
C ASN A 158 15.81 2.15 -27.69
N PHE A 159 15.07 1.33 -28.41
CA PHE A 159 15.33 -0.12 -28.49
C PHE A 159 16.37 -0.51 -29.55
N GLY A 160 17.09 0.46 -30.10
CA GLY A 160 18.06 0.25 -31.16
C GLY A 160 17.41 0.08 -32.54
N PRO A 161 18.24 -0.27 -33.57
CA PRO A 161 17.75 -0.53 -34.91
C PRO A 161 16.94 -1.84 -34.96
N ARG A 162 16.16 -2.01 -36.02
CA ARG A 162 15.48 -3.28 -36.30
C ARG A 162 16.48 -4.41 -36.43
N LEU A 163 16.11 -5.58 -35.93
CA LEU A 163 16.93 -6.77 -35.97
C LEU A 163 17.03 -7.33 -37.40
N ARG A 164 18.14 -8.02 -37.67
CA ARG A 164 18.37 -8.76 -38.92
C ARG A 164 18.72 -10.20 -38.62
N SER A 165 18.50 -11.07 -39.60
CA SER A 165 18.89 -12.46 -39.45
C SER A 165 20.39 -12.58 -39.21
N GLY A 166 20.78 -13.38 -38.20
CA GLY A 166 22.18 -13.54 -37.77
C GLY A 166 22.63 -12.49 -36.70
N ASP A 167 21.77 -11.60 -36.26
CA ASP A 167 22.09 -10.71 -35.12
C ASP A 167 22.24 -11.52 -33.84
N LEU A 168 23.18 -11.09 -33.00
CA LEU A 168 23.37 -11.57 -31.63
C LEU A 168 23.02 -10.47 -30.65
N ILE A 169 22.08 -10.77 -29.75
CA ILE A 169 21.77 -9.94 -28.60
C ILE A 169 22.48 -10.56 -27.40
N PHE A 170 23.42 -9.83 -26.83
CA PHE A 170 24.20 -10.31 -25.70
C PHE A 170 23.89 -9.46 -24.46
N VAL A 171 23.39 -10.10 -23.39
CA VAL A 171 23.15 -9.48 -22.09
C VAL A 171 24.40 -9.69 -21.24
N GLY A 172 25.00 -8.58 -20.83
CA GLY A 172 26.15 -8.59 -19.94
C GLY A 172 25.81 -8.85 -18.49
N HIS A 173 26.84 -8.97 -17.66
CA HIS A 173 26.75 -9.11 -16.21
C HIS A 173 26.37 -7.79 -15.55
N ILE A 174 25.65 -7.83 -14.44
CA ILE A 174 25.44 -6.68 -13.55
C ILE A 174 26.80 -6.22 -13.01
N GLU A 175 27.05 -4.91 -13.01
CA GLU A 175 28.31 -4.37 -12.48
C GLU A 175 28.21 -4.11 -10.98
N ASN A 176 27.31 -3.23 -10.55
CA ASN A 176 27.12 -2.91 -9.14
C ASN A 176 25.62 -2.82 -8.81
N LEU A 177 25.21 -3.45 -7.75
CA LEU A 177 23.88 -3.31 -7.18
C LEU A 177 23.94 -2.37 -5.97
N VAL A 178 23.24 -1.25 -6.05
CA VAL A 178 23.12 -0.27 -4.98
C VAL A 178 21.70 -0.25 -4.46
N ARG A 179 21.53 -0.53 -3.17
CA ARG A 179 20.24 -0.48 -2.52
C ARG A 179 20.03 0.89 -1.90
N ILE A 180 18.91 1.54 -2.21
CA ILE A 180 18.50 2.80 -1.58
C ILE A 180 17.18 2.63 -0.85
N SER A 181 17.10 3.18 0.38
CA SER A 181 15.92 3.05 1.24
C SER A 181 15.71 4.28 2.13
N GLY A 182 14.51 4.37 2.73
CA GLY A 182 14.13 5.47 3.62
C GLY A 182 13.48 6.64 2.90
N GLY A 183 14.02 7.86 3.03
CA GLY A 183 13.46 9.13 2.56
C GLY A 183 13.56 9.36 1.05
N VAL A 184 13.36 8.34 0.21
CA VAL A 184 13.32 8.44 -1.25
C VAL A 184 11.95 8.05 -1.79
N ARG A 185 11.60 8.52 -2.99
CA ARG A 185 10.27 8.27 -3.58
C ARG A 185 10.07 6.82 -4.04
N ARG A 186 11.15 6.15 -4.51
CA ARG A 186 11.12 4.75 -4.96
C ARG A 186 12.25 3.96 -4.31
N PRO A 187 12.10 3.53 -3.06
CA PRO A 187 13.11 2.68 -2.42
C PRO A 187 13.20 1.33 -3.15
N SER A 188 14.40 0.99 -3.63
CA SER A 188 14.66 -0.26 -4.38
C SER A 188 16.16 -0.52 -4.45
N THR A 189 16.53 -1.61 -5.12
CA THR A 189 17.90 -1.89 -5.54
C THR A 189 18.04 -1.51 -7.02
N TYR A 190 19.06 -0.73 -7.34
CA TYR A 190 19.35 -0.23 -8.68
C TYR A 190 20.71 -0.70 -9.14
N GLU A 191 20.81 -0.99 -10.44
CA GLU A 191 22.08 -1.28 -11.09
C GLU A 191 22.78 0.03 -11.46
N LEU A 192 24.01 0.22 -10.98
CA LEU A 192 24.89 1.32 -11.37
C LEU A 192 26.09 0.80 -12.12
N LYS A 193 26.56 1.57 -13.12
CA LYS A 193 27.82 1.31 -13.80
C LYS A 193 28.99 1.70 -12.90
N SER A 194 30.14 1.09 -13.12
CA SER A 194 31.32 1.27 -12.26
C SER A 194 31.89 2.69 -12.27
N ASP A 195 31.54 3.49 -13.28
CA ASP A 195 31.94 4.90 -13.43
C ASP A 195 30.87 5.89 -12.91
N GLU A 196 29.73 5.38 -12.48
CA GLU A 196 28.63 6.24 -12.02
C GLU A 196 28.73 6.56 -10.53
N PRO A 197 28.43 7.83 -10.14
CA PRO A 197 28.39 8.21 -8.76
C PRO A 197 27.17 7.64 -8.03
N LEU A 198 27.27 7.47 -6.72
CA LEU A 198 26.19 6.97 -5.87
C LEU A 198 24.92 7.82 -5.92
N SER A 199 25.05 9.12 -6.21
CA SER A 199 23.90 10.01 -6.39
C SER A 199 22.97 9.58 -7.55
N THR A 200 23.48 8.81 -8.52
CA THR A 200 22.69 8.23 -9.61
C THR A 200 21.57 7.33 -9.07
N ALA A 201 21.82 6.60 -7.97
CA ALA A 201 20.78 5.80 -7.31
C ALA A 201 19.61 6.65 -6.80
N ILE A 202 19.89 7.86 -6.32
CA ILE A 202 18.85 8.80 -5.89
C ILE A 202 18.02 9.27 -7.09
N ASN A 203 18.66 9.53 -8.24
CA ASN A 203 17.98 9.92 -9.47
C ASN A 203 17.06 8.79 -9.97
N PHE A 204 17.52 7.54 -9.93
CA PHE A 204 16.70 6.37 -10.27
C PHE A 204 15.55 6.16 -9.29
N ALA A 205 15.76 6.48 -8.02
CA ALA A 205 14.72 6.49 -6.99
C ALA A 205 13.71 7.64 -7.14
N ASN A 206 13.78 8.43 -8.22
CA ASN A 206 12.95 9.61 -8.49
C ASN A 206 13.11 10.72 -7.45
N GLY A 207 14.29 10.83 -6.83
CA GLY A 207 14.64 11.83 -5.84
C GLY A 207 14.19 11.51 -4.41
N ILE A 208 14.43 12.46 -3.54
CA ILE A 208 14.10 12.41 -2.11
C ILE A 208 12.64 12.81 -1.87
N THR A 209 12.11 12.40 -0.70
CA THR A 209 10.80 12.85 -0.20
C THR A 209 10.94 14.09 0.68
N ASN A 210 9.84 14.81 0.91
CA ASN A 210 9.84 15.96 1.83
C ASN A 210 10.09 15.55 3.29
N GLN A 211 9.96 14.27 3.61
CA GLN A 211 10.22 13.70 4.94
C GLN A 211 11.66 13.21 5.09
N ALA A 212 12.52 13.40 4.11
CA ALA A 212 13.90 12.95 4.17
C ALA A 212 14.71 13.79 5.16
N ASP A 213 15.35 13.14 6.11
CA ASP A 213 16.31 13.75 7.02
C ASP A 213 17.70 13.75 6.34
N LEU A 214 18.03 14.88 5.72
CA LEU A 214 19.29 15.03 5.00
C LEU A 214 20.51 15.17 5.91
N SER A 215 20.30 15.37 7.21
CA SER A 215 21.38 15.38 8.20
C SER A 215 21.74 13.95 8.68
N ASN A 216 21.01 12.93 8.24
CA ASN A 216 21.18 11.57 8.70
C ASN A 216 21.10 10.58 7.52
N ILE A 217 22.13 10.65 6.68
CA ILE A 217 22.31 9.74 5.54
C ILE A 217 23.46 8.80 5.88
N LYS A 218 23.25 7.50 5.70
CA LYS A 218 24.25 6.47 5.97
C LYS A 218 24.50 5.64 4.72
N LEU A 219 25.77 5.48 4.40
CA LEU A 219 26.23 4.52 3.40
C LEU A 219 26.84 3.32 4.12
N PHE A 220 26.31 2.15 3.87
CA PHE A 220 26.88 0.88 4.30
C PHE A 220 27.60 0.24 3.11
N ARG A 221 28.89 0.01 3.27
CA ARG A 221 29.76 -0.54 2.22
C ARG A 221 30.54 -1.74 2.73
N ILE A 222 30.62 -2.78 1.93
CA ILE A 222 31.44 -3.96 2.25
C ILE A 222 32.92 -3.60 2.10
N ALA A 223 33.68 -3.76 3.19
CA ALA A 223 35.12 -3.51 3.23
C ALA A 223 35.80 -4.78 3.76
N GLY A 224 36.25 -5.66 2.85
CA GLY A 224 36.77 -6.97 3.22
C GLY A 224 35.70 -7.86 3.87
N GLU A 225 35.94 -8.30 5.11
CA GLU A 225 35.03 -9.16 5.87
C GLU A 225 34.06 -8.37 6.77
N SER A 226 34.10 -7.04 6.73
CA SER A 226 33.28 -6.14 7.56
C SER A 226 32.43 -5.19 6.73
N VAL A 227 31.41 -4.61 7.37
CA VAL A 227 30.58 -3.55 6.76
C VAL A 227 31.00 -2.22 7.38
N ALA A 228 31.59 -1.35 6.56
CA ALA A 228 31.87 0.03 6.95
C ALA A 228 30.56 0.85 6.89
N THR A 229 30.33 1.64 7.95
CA THR A 229 29.27 2.64 7.96
C THR A 229 29.90 4.01 7.77
N ILE A 230 29.50 4.71 6.74
CA ILE A 230 29.98 6.04 6.37
C ILE A 230 28.80 6.99 6.55
N ASP A 231 28.97 7.97 7.45
CA ASP A 231 27.98 9.04 7.62
C ASP A 231 28.20 10.08 6.51
N ILE A 232 27.13 10.42 5.82
CA ILE A 232 27.10 11.38 4.73
C ILE A 232 26.41 12.63 5.26
N ASN A 233 27.16 13.73 5.33
CA ASN A 233 26.65 14.99 5.88
C ASN A 233 25.86 15.81 4.87
N GLU A 234 26.21 15.68 3.59
CA GLU A 234 25.52 16.35 2.49
C GLU A 234 25.32 15.42 1.30
N LEU A 235 24.19 15.57 0.61
CA LEU A 235 23.89 14.81 -0.61
C LEU A 235 24.96 14.97 -1.71
N SER A 236 25.64 16.11 -1.73
CA SER A 236 26.74 16.42 -2.65
C SER A 236 27.91 15.44 -2.55
N GLU A 237 28.20 14.90 -1.38
CA GLU A 237 29.27 13.91 -1.17
C GLU A 237 29.04 12.63 -1.99
N LEU A 238 27.77 12.25 -2.21
CA LEU A 238 27.42 11.08 -3.04
C LEU A 238 27.75 11.27 -4.53
N ASN A 239 27.99 12.51 -4.98
CA ASN A 239 28.43 12.77 -6.36
C ASN A 239 29.92 12.45 -6.55
N GLU A 240 30.70 12.45 -5.48
CA GLU A 240 32.13 12.21 -5.51
C GLU A 240 32.47 10.73 -5.25
N MET A 241 31.51 9.97 -4.76
CA MET A 241 31.66 8.55 -4.42
C MET A 241 31.17 7.66 -5.56
N THR A 242 32.04 6.81 -6.11
CA THR A 242 31.64 5.78 -7.08
C THR A 242 30.91 4.63 -6.41
N ALA A 243 30.02 4.00 -7.16
CA ALA A 243 29.29 2.84 -6.71
C ALA A 243 30.19 1.61 -6.52
N ASN A 244 30.00 0.88 -5.44
CA ASN A 244 30.53 -0.45 -5.24
C ASN A 244 29.38 -1.44 -5.13
N ASP A 245 29.65 -2.67 -5.51
CA ASP A 245 28.62 -3.71 -5.46
C ASP A 245 28.16 -3.95 -4.01
N ASN A 246 26.84 -4.11 -3.84
CA ASN A 246 26.16 -4.24 -2.56
C ASN A 246 26.21 -3.00 -1.63
N ASP A 247 26.54 -1.84 -2.14
CA ASP A 247 26.37 -0.59 -1.39
C ASP A 247 24.90 -0.39 -0.98
N LYS A 248 24.70 0.07 0.26
CA LYS A 248 23.38 0.38 0.77
C LYS A 248 23.31 1.81 1.30
N ILE A 249 22.53 2.65 0.65
CA ILE A 249 22.24 4.02 1.07
C ILE A 249 20.94 4.02 1.87
N VAL A 250 20.99 4.55 3.09
CA VAL A 250 19.83 4.74 3.96
C VAL A 250 19.69 6.23 4.25
N ILE A 251 18.62 6.83 3.75
CA ILE A 251 18.23 8.21 4.07
C ILE A 251 17.15 8.14 5.13
N ARG A 252 17.45 8.55 6.36
CA ARG A 252 16.45 8.52 7.43
C ARG A 252 15.28 9.44 7.07
N LYS A 253 14.09 9.08 7.53
CA LYS A 253 12.94 10.00 7.48
C LYS A 253 12.90 10.77 8.79
N PHE A 254 12.54 12.05 8.73
CA PHE A 254 12.14 12.75 9.94
C PHE A 254 11.02 11.97 10.60
N PRO A 255 11.10 11.72 11.89
CA PRO A 255 10.06 11.01 12.63
C PRO A 255 8.88 11.94 12.89
N PHE A 256 8.33 12.57 11.84
CA PHE A 256 7.06 13.28 11.96
C PHE A 256 5.95 12.29 12.21
N ARG A 257 5.07 12.67 13.10
CA ARG A 257 3.86 11.95 13.45
C ARG A 257 2.68 12.79 13.04
N GLU A 258 1.83 12.24 12.20
CA GLU A 258 0.58 12.88 11.82
C GLU A 258 -0.49 12.43 12.80
N VAL A 259 -1.00 13.35 13.61
CA VAL A 259 -1.97 13.09 14.65
C VAL A 259 -3.20 13.95 14.42
N LYS A 260 -4.38 13.34 14.55
CA LYS A 260 -5.65 14.02 14.37
C LYS A 260 -6.31 14.32 15.72
N ILE A 261 -6.79 15.56 15.89
CA ILE A 261 -7.63 15.93 17.04
C ILE A 261 -8.96 16.48 16.56
N ILE A 262 -10.06 15.97 17.13
CA ILE A 262 -11.43 16.36 16.77
C ILE A 262 -12.28 16.62 18.02
N GLY A 263 -13.42 17.28 17.82
CA GLY A 263 -14.39 17.60 18.87
C GLY A 263 -14.13 18.94 19.51
N ALA A 264 -14.32 19.05 20.80
CA ALA A 264 -14.37 20.29 21.56
C ALA A 264 -12.98 20.91 21.85
N VAL A 265 -12.22 21.17 20.78
CA VAL A 265 -10.97 21.94 20.80
C VAL A 265 -11.12 23.18 19.94
N THR A 266 -10.30 24.19 20.16
CA THR A 266 -10.41 25.49 19.46
C THR A 266 -10.21 25.33 17.95
N ASN A 267 -9.21 24.54 17.51
CA ASN A 267 -8.92 24.29 16.13
C ASN A 267 -8.82 22.77 15.90
N PRO A 268 -9.93 22.07 15.61
CA PRO A 268 -9.88 20.66 15.27
C PRO A 268 -9.18 20.47 13.91
N GLY A 269 -8.39 19.41 13.78
CA GLY A 269 -7.63 19.16 12.54
C GLY A 269 -6.57 18.09 12.70
N THR A 270 -5.74 17.98 11.68
CA THR A 270 -4.57 17.10 11.65
C THR A 270 -3.32 17.93 11.90
N TYR A 271 -2.46 17.48 12.81
CA TYR A 271 -1.26 18.16 13.24
C TYR A 271 -0.03 17.30 13.01
N ILE A 272 1.07 17.96 12.66
CA ILE A 272 2.37 17.30 12.55
C ILE A 272 3.10 17.48 13.88
N MET A 273 3.37 16.35 14.55
CA MET A 273 4.03 16.29 15.86
C MET A 273 5.46 15.79 15.71
N ASN A 274 6.36 16.27 16.57
CA ASN A 274 7.72 15.76 16.64
C ASN A 274 7.79 14.46 17.46
N GLU A 275 8.93 13.77 17.35
CA GLU A 275 9.19 12.63 18.21
C GLU A 275 9.29 13.10 19.68
N GLY A 276 8.45 12.52 20.53
CA GLY A 276 8.40 12.86 21.94
C GLY A 276 7.33 13.86 22.33
N ASP A 277 6.64 14.49 21.39
CA ASP A 277 5.48 15.31 21.69
C ASP A 277 4.32 14.46 22.25
N GLY A 278 3.60 15.00 23.22
CA GLY A 278 2.51 14.33 23.92
C GLY A 278 1.14 14.96 23.64
N ILE A 279 0.16 14.51 24.42
CA ILE A 279 -1.21 15.03 24.37
C ILE A 279 -1.24 16.53 24.71
N LEU A 280 -0.44 16.95 25.69
CA LEU A 280 -0.37 18.36 26.12
C LEU A 280 0.12 19.27 24.97
N ASP A 281 1.13 18.81 24.21
CA ASP A 281 1.68 19.57 23.10
C ASP A 281 0.64 19.69 21.97
N LEU A 282 -0.06 18.59 21.64
CA LEU A 282 -1.11 18.59 20.62
C LEU A 282 -2.27 19.51 20.99
N VAL A 283 -2.80 19.40 22.22
CA VAL A 283 -3.90 20.26 22.68
C VAL A 283 -3.47 21.74 22.68
N THR A 284 -2.22 22.02 23.04
CA THR A 284 -1.68 23.38 23.00
C THR A 284 -1.62 23.91 21.57
N GLN A 285 -1.15 23.11 20.60
CA GLN A 285 -1.12 23.47 19.18
C GLN A 285 -2.53 23.66 18.60
N ALA A 286 -3.51 22.87 19.07
CA ALA A 286 -4.92 23.02 18.71
C ALA A 286 -5.61 24.26 19.34
N GLY A 287 -4.87 25.08 20.08
CA GLY A 287 -5.40 26.30 20.72
C GLY A 287 -6.15 26.07 22.02
N GLY A 288 -6.02 24.88 22.62
CA GLY A 288 -6.69 24.49 23.86
C GLY A 288 -8.13 23.99 23.65
N TYR A 289 -8.78 23.72 24.76
CA TYR A 289 -10.17 23.24 24.81
C TYR A 289 -11.17 24.39 24.64
N THR A 290 -12.34 24.08 24.08
CA THR A 290 -13.50 24.98 24.11
C THR A 290 -14.13 25.02 25.51
N ASN A 291 -15.03 26.00 25.73
CA ASN A 291 -15.76 26.10 27.01
C ASN A 291 -16.75 24.94 27.27
N THR A 292 -17.10 24.18 26.23
CA THR A 292 -18.01 23.02 26.29
C THR A 292 -17.25 21.69 26.38
N ALA A 293 -15.93 21.74 26.30
CA ALA A 293 -15.10 20.54 26.28
C ALA A 293 -15.22 19.70 27.56
N TYR A 294 -15.20 18.38 27.35
CA TYR A 294 -15.21 17.42 28.43
C TYR A 294 -13.96 16.50 28.39
N PRO A 295 -12.79 16.97 28.86
CA PRO A 295 -11.57 16.21 28.82
C PRO A 295 -11.64 14.84 29.51
N PHE A 296 -12.41 14.72 30.60
CA PHE A 296 -12.61 13.44 31.28
C PHE A 296 -13.22 12.36 30.38
N GLY A 297 -13.98 12.74 29.36
CA GLY A 297 -14.54 11.85 28.36
C GLY A 297 -13.63 11.68 27.11
N GLY A 298 -12.42 12.22 27.13
CA GLY A 298 -11.48 12.15 26.01
C GLY A 298 -11.14 10.71 25.61
N VAL A 299 -10.89 10.52 24.33
CA VAL A 299 -10.56 9.22 23.74
C VAL A 299 -9.34 9.36 22.87
N LEU A 300 -8.32 8.55 23.13
CA LEU A 300 -7.18 8.33 22.24
C LEU A 300 -7.38 7.00 21.53
N GLU A 301 -7.35 6.99 20.20
CA GLU A 301 -7.45 5.80 19.37
C GLU A 301 -6.19 5.64 18.53
N ASN A 302 -5.71 4.39 18.44
CA ASN A 302 -4.54 4.02 17.66
C ASN A 302 -4.87 2.80 16.81
N GLU A 303 -4.54 2.87 15.51
CA GLU A 303 -4.84 1.79 14.56
C GLU A 303 -4.07 0.49 14.86
N ASN A 304 -2.84 0.60 15.39
CA ASN A 304 -2.07 -0.57 15.80
C ASN A 304 -2.70 -1.24 17.03
N THR A 305 -3.15 -0.44 18.01
CA THR A 305 -3.88 -0.94 19.18
C THR A 305 -5.20 -1.61 18.77
N LYS A 306 -5.90 -1.04 17.78
CA LYS A 306 -7.11 -1.67 17.23
C LYS A 306 -6.83 -3.05 16.66
N LYS A 307 -5.78 -3.22 15.86
CA LYS A 307 -5.36 -4.53 15.33
C LYS A 307 -5.00 -5.52 16.43
N ILE A 308 -4.30 -5.06 17.47
CA ILE A 308 -3.96 -5.90 18.64
C ILE A 308 -5.23 -6.34 19.35
N ASN A 309 -6.17 -5.43 19.59
CA ASN A 309 -7.43 -5.72 20.21
C ASN A 309 -8.31 -6.68 19.39
N GLU A 310 -8.32 -6.54 18.06
CA GLU A 310 -8.99 -7.48 17.13
C GLU A 310 -8.41 -8.90 17.24
N MET A 311 -7.08 -9.02 17.26
CA MET A 311 -6.42 -10.32 17.44
C MET A 311 -6.72 -10.91 18.81
N ALA A 312 -6.61 -10.13 19.89
CA ALA A 312 -6.92 -10.56 21.25
C ALA A 312 -8.39 -11.01 21.39
N MET A 313 -9.32 -10.29 20.74
CA MET A 313 -10.74 -10.67 20.72
C MET A 313 -10.97 -12.02 20.03
N SER A 314 -10.29 -12.24 18.90
CA SER A 314 -10.35 -13.52 18.18
C SER A 314 -9.80 -14.68 18.99
N GLU A 315 -8.68 -14.45 19.71
CA GLU A 315 -8.10 -15.47 20.63
C GLU A 315 -9.02 -15.76 21.81
N LEU A 316 -9.60 -14.75 22.44
CA LEU A 316 -10.56 -14.91 23.54
C LEU A 316 -11.77 -15.73 23.11
N TYR A 317 -12.31 -15.44 21.92
CA TYR A 317 -13.43 -16.22 21.36
C TYR A 317 -13.06 -17.67 21.10
N SER A 318 -11.87 -17.91 20.55
CA SER A 318 -11.37 -19.27 20.30
C SER A 318 -11.13 -20.04 21.61
N ALA A 319 -10.54 -19.39 22.62
CA ALA A 319 -10.33 -19.98 23.95
C ALA A 319 -11.67 -20.31 24.64
N PHE A 320 -12.68 -19.46 24.48
CA PHE A 320 -14.01 -19.71 24.99
C PHE A 320 -14.66 -20.94 24.35
N LEU A 321 -14.61 -21.06 23.02
CA LEU A 321 -15.13 -22.22 22.30
C LEU A 321 -14.42 -23.52 22.75
N ASN A 322 -13.11 -23.48 22.93
CA ASN A 322 -12.33 -24.61 23.44
C ASN A 322 -12.73 -24.96 24.87
N ALA A 323 -12.92 -24.00 25.75
CA ALA A 323 -13.38 -24.23 27.12
C ALA A 323 -14.78 -24.85 27.19
N LEU A 324 -15.68 -24.43 26.29
CA LEU A 324 -17.00 -25.07 26.13
C LEU A 324 -16.86 -26.52 25.69
N SER A 325 -16.03 -26.82 24.72
CA SER A 325 -15.86 -28.17 24.17
C SER A 325 -15.24 -29.16 25.19
N THR A 326 -14.35 -28.69 26.08
CA THR A 326 -13.61 -29.50 27.03
C THR A 326 -14.34 -29.75 28.36
N ASN A 327 -15.16 -28.78 28.81
CA ASN A 327 -15.78 -28.81 30.14
C ASN A 327 -17.26 -29.22 30.16
N TYR A 328 -17.90 -29.39 29.00
CA TYR A 328 -19.34 -29.59 28.92
C TYR A 328 -19.78 -30.83 28.16
N SER A 329 -19.40 -32.00 28.67
CA SER A 329 -19.95 -33.27 28.18
C SER A 329 -21.27 -33.73 28.88
N GLY A 330 -22.02 -32.80 29.57
CA GLY A 330 -23.20 -33.24 30.30
C GLY A 330 -24.12 -32.19 30.96
N ALA A 331 -23.99 -30.91 30.68
CA ALA A 331 -24.88 -29.91 31.29
C ALA A 331 -25.98 -29.39 30.31
N ALA A 332 -27.15 -29.08 30.86
CA ALA A 332 -28.35 -28.72 30.10
C ALA A 332 -28.11 -27.57 29.13
N GLU A 333 -28.43 -27.79 27.86
CA GLU A 333 -28.32 -26.86 26.72
C GLU A 333 -28.94 -25.46 26.97
N SER A 334 -29.96 -25.37 27.83
CA SER A 334 -30.68 -24.13 28.13
C SER A 334 -29.87 -23.10 28.96
N SER A 335 -28.77 -23.54 29.65
CA SER A 335 -27.96 -22.61 30.46
C SER A 335 -26.80 -21.99 29.67
N LEU A 336 -26.47 -22.54 28.51
CA LEU A 336 -25.35 -22.12 27.67
C LEU A 336 -25.77 -21.20 26.53
N SER A 337 -27.03 -21.27 26.07
CA SER A 337 -27.52 -20.48 24.95
C SER A 337 -27.33 -18.98 25.15
N GLY A 338 -27.61 -18.46 26.32
CA GLY A 338 -27.41 -17.03 26.64
C GLY A 338 -25.95 -16.58 26.65
N VAL A 339 -25.04 -17.49 27.07
CA VAL A 339 -23.59 -17.17 27.08
C VAL A 339 -23.02 -17.20 25.65
N ILE A 340 -23.48 -18.14 24.84
CA ILE A 340 -23.11 -18.25 23.44
C ILE A 340 -23.59 -17.00 22.66
N GLU A 341 -24.84 -16.56 22.91
CA GLU A 341 -25.41 -15.38 22.28
C GLU A 341 -24.61 -14.11 22.60
N ILE A 342 -24.26 -13.91 23.88
CA ILE A 342 -23.42 -12.77 24.33
C ILE A 342 -22.02 -12.83 23.68
N MET A 343 -21.43 -14.02 23.59
CA MET A 343 -20.12 -14.18 22.96
C MET A 343 -20.14 -13.98 21.43
N GLN A 344 -21.25 -14.31 20.78
CA GLN A 344 -21.44 -13.99 19.36
C GLN A 344 -21.62 -12.48 19.17
N GLU A 345 -22.37 -11.82 20.05
CA GLU A 345 -22.52 -10.37 20.05
C GLU A 345 -21.18 -9.68 20.28
N LEU A 346 -20.37 -10.17 21.23
CA LEU A 346 -19.01 -9.69 21.49
C LEU A 346 -18.11 -9.82 20.25
N LYS A 347 -18.15 -10.98 19.57
CA LYS A 347 -17.36 -11.21 18.36
C LYS A 347 -17.73 -10.25 17.22
N ASN A 348 -19.00 -9.87 17.12
CA ASN A 348 -19.52 -8.99 16.08
C ASN A 348 -19.45 -7.50 16.45
N SER A 349 -19.10 -7.19 17.71
CA SER A 349 -18.96 -5.80 18.16
C SER A 349 -17.74 -5.15 17.50
N PRO A 350 -17.84 -3.87 17.07
CA PRO A 350 -16.70 -3.15 16.54
C PRO A 350 -15.63 -3.04 17.62
N VAL A 351 -14.40 -3.40 17.25
CA VAL A 351 -13.26 -3.31 18.17
C VAL A 351 -12.67 -1.92 18.10
N SER A 352 -12.54 -1.27 19.26
CA SER A 352 -11.93 0.06 19.37
C SER A 352 -10.40 -0.05 19.52
N GLY A 353 -9.70 0.92 18.93
CA GLY A 353 -8.29 1.17 19.15
C GLY A 353 -7.99 2.03 20.39
N ARG A 354 -8.96 2.15 21.31
CA ARG A 354 -8.85 3.02 22.49
C ARG A 354 -7.63 2.69 23.33
N VAL A 355 -6.89 3.74 23.65
CA VAL A 355 -5.78 3.74 24.62
C VAL A 355 -6.22 4.58 25.82
N SER A 356 -6.02 4.06 27.04
CA SER A 356 -6.30 4.83 28.26
C SER A 356 -5.30 5.97 28.37
N ALA A 357 -5.80 7.21 28.48
CA ALA A 357 -5.00 8.42 28.53
C ALA A 357 -5.65 9.46 29.48
N GLU A 358 -4.83 10.33 30.04
CA GLU A 358 -5.27 11.52 30.77
C GLU A 358 -5.37 12.71 29.79
N PHE A 359 -6.45 13.48 29.86
CA PHE A 359 -6.66 14.66 29.01
C PHE A 359 -6.83 15.95 29.81
N ASP A 360 -6.77 15.90 31.13
CA ASP A 360 -6.80 17.10 31.96
C ASP A 360 -5.43 17.81 31.88
N ILE A 361 -5.43 19.00 31.25
CA ILE A 361 -4.22 19.79 31.02
C ILE A 361 -3.48 20.13 32.31
N GLU A 362 -4.23 20.40 33.41
CA GLU A 362 -3.60 20.75 34.70
C GLU A 362 -2.87 19.54 35.30
N LYS A 363 -3.47 18.35 35.17
CA LYS A 363 -2.80 17.11 35.60
C LYS A 363 -1.59 16.77 34.74
N LEU A 364 -1.72 16.90 33.39
CA LEU A 364 -0.61 16.66 32.48
C LEU A 364 0.59 17.62 32.72
N ARG A 365 0.31 18.89 33.08
CA ARG A 365 1.33 19.85 33.47
C ARG A 365 1.98 19.52 34.81
N ALA A 366 1.18 19.02 35.75
CA ALA A 366 1.67 18.68 37.07
C ALA A 366 2.52 17.40 37.08
N ASP A 367 2.20 16.45 36.24
CA ASP A 367 2.88 15.15 36.15
C ASP A 367 3.08 14.73 34.67
N ALA A 368 4.26 14.96 34.17
CA ALA A 368 4.65 14.62 32.79
C ALA A 368 4.62 13.10 32.51
N SER A 369 4.56 12.24 33.54
CA SER A 369 4.45 10.80 33.36
C SER A 369 3.05 10.37 32.84
N LEU A 370 2.04 11.22 33.04
CA LEU A 370 0.69 11.02 32.53
C LEU A 370 0.55 11.41 31.05
N ASP A 371 1.50 12.21 30.53
CA ASP A 371 1.47 12.70 29.16
C ASP A 371 1.95 11.64 28.17
N ILE A 372 1.03 10.88 27.60
CA ILE A 372 1.32 9.83 26.63
C ILE A 372 1.93 10.42 25.36
N LYS A 373 3.04 9.83 24.93
CA LYS A 373 3.72 10.22 23.69
C LYS A 373 2.93 9.72 22.48
N LEU A 374 2.54 10.65 21.62
CA LEU A 374 1.71 10.37 20.46
C LEU A 374 2.46 9.59 19.39
N GLN A 375 1.76 8.73 18.68
CA GLN A 375 2.27 7.93 17.57
C GLN A 375 1.66 8.40 16.25
N ASP A 376 2.31 8.02 15.16
CA ASP A 376 1.78 8.30 13.82
C ASP A 376 0.43 7.61 13.60
N GLY A 377 -0.54 8.38 13.10
CA GLY A 377 -1.90 7.92 12.90
C GLY A 377 -2.81 7.93 14.14
N ASP A 378 -2.34 8.45 15.29
CA ASP A 378 -3.19 8.61 16.46
C ASP A 378 -4.33 9.59 16.20
N GLN A 379 -5.51 9.28 16.74
CA GLN A 379 -6.67 10.15 16.72
C GLN A 379 -7.14 10.43 18.13
N ILE A 380 -7.29 11.72 18.49
CA ILE A 380 -7.85 12.17 19.74
C ILE A 380 -9.23 12.77 19.49
N THR A 381 -10.20 12.32 20.29
CA THR A 381 -11.56 12.84 20.28
C THR A 381 -11.85 13.45 21.65
N ILE A 382 -12.14 14.74 21.70
CA ILE A 382 -12.57 15.45 22.94
C ILE A 382 -14.07 15.73 22.80
N PRO A 383 -14.94 15.02 23.54
CA PRO A 383 -16.38 15.25 23.50
C PRO A 383 -16.78 16.54 24.22
N GLU A 384 -17.99 16.99 23.96
CA GLU A 384 -18.65 17.99 24.81
C GLU A 384 -19.25 17.36 26.05
N VAL A 385 -19.51 18.19 27.09
CA VAL A 385 -20.18 17.73 28.30
C VAL A 385 -21.59 17.28 27.97
N LEU A 386 -21.90 16.01 28.29
CA LEU A 386 -23.24 15.47 28.20
C LEU A 386 -24.03 15.78 29.51
N ASP A 387 -25.28 16.16 29.41
CA ASP A 387 -26.14 16.45 30.56
C ASP A 387 -26.97 15.26 31.05
N HIS A 388 -26.62 14.06 30.63
CA HIS A 388 -27.39 12.85 30.92
C HIS A 388 -26.50 11.64 31.27
N VAL A 389 -27.15 10.65 31.90
CA VAL A 389 -26.62 9.34 32.25
C VAL A 389 -27.48 8.29 31.53
N TYR A 390 -26.88 7.23 31.07
CA TYR A 390 -27.56 6.12 30.42
C TYR A 390 -27.80 4.98 31.39
N VAL A 391 -29.02 4.40 31.42
CA VAL A 391 -29.36 3.23 32.24
C VAL A 391 -29.90 2.14 31.32
N TYR A 392 -29.23 0.99 31.31
CA TYR A 392 -29.56 -0.15 30.46
C TYR A 392 -29.56 -1.48 31.23
N GLY A 393 -30.10 -2.52 30.61
CA GLY A 393 -30.13 -3.89 31.12
C GLY A 393 -31.45 -4.24 31.80
N GLU A 394 -31.43 -5.00 32.88
CA GLU A 394 -32.61 -5.50 33.61
C GLU A 394 -33.25 -4.41 34.51
N VAL A 395 -33.75 -3.37 33.85
CA VAL A 395 -34.56 -2.30 34.44
C VAL A 395 -35.88 -2.17 33.67
N PRO A 396 -37.00 -1.80 34.31
CA PRO A 396 -38.31 -1.69 33.64
C PRO A 396 -38.34 -0.70 32.47
N SER A 397 -37.58 0.40 32.54
CA SER A 397 -37.54 1.44 31.50
C SER A 397 -36.10 1.84 31.22
N GLN A 398 -35.51 1.27 30.15
CA GLN A 398 -34.16 1.62 29.73
C GLN A 398 -34.08 3.01 29.08
N GLY A 399 -32.89 3.62 29.07
CA GLY A 399 -32.60 4.87 28.35
C GLY A 399 -31.96 5.96 29.22
N THR A 400 -31.98 7.20 28.71
CA THR A 400 -31.31 8.35 29.32
C THR A 400 -32.05 8.93 30.52
N VAL A 401 -31.30 9.45 31.47
CA VAL A 401 -31.76 10.25 32.59
C VAL A 401 -30.90 11.50 32.68
N ARG A 402 -31.48 12.65 32.95
CA ARG A 402 -30.72 13.89 33.15
C ARG A 402 -29.73 13.72 34.29
N PHE A 403 -28.49 14.12 34.06
CA PHE A 403 -27.46 14.09 35.11
C PHE A 403 -27.79 15.12 36.21
N LEU A 404 -27.66 14.71 37.46
CA LEU A 404 -27.73 15.57 38.64
C LEU A 404 -26.49 15.34 39.50
N PRO A 405 -25.75 16.40 39.87
CA PRO A 405 -24.59 16.26 40.75
C PRO A 405 -25.01 15.59 42.09
N ASP A 406 -24.05 14.92 42.71
CA ASP A 406 -24.19 14.29 44.03
C ASP A 406 -25.31 13.21 44.15
N ARG A 407 -25.70 12.62 43.01
CA ARG A 407 -26.60 11.47 42.97
C ARG A 407 -25.81 10.18 42.73
N ASP A 408 -26.18 9.14 43.48
CA ASP A 408 -25.58 7.81 43.39
C ASP A 408 -26.19 6.98 42.26
N THR A 409 -25.58 5.86 41.94
CA THR A 409 -26.03 4.90 40.92
C THR A 409 -27.46 4.42 41.16
N LYS A 410 -27.83 4.19 42.45
CA LYS A 410 -29.16 3.71 42.81
C LYS A 410 -30.25 4.72 42.45
N TYR A 411 -29.99 6.00 42.65
CA TYR A 411 -30.93 7.07 42.26
C TYR A 411 -31.32 6.97 40.77
N TYR A 412 -30.36 6.78 39.87
CA TYR A 412 -30.63 6.68 38.44
C TYR A 412 -31.38 5.40 38.07
N ILE A 413 -31.08 4.27 38.75
CA ILE A 413 -31.79 3.01 38.56
C ILE A 413 -33.23 3.14 39.01
N ASP A 414 -33.47 3.77 40.17
CA ASP A 414 -34.82 3.98 40.73
C ASP A 414 -35.70 4.87 39.84
N LEU A 415 -35.11 5.89 39.18
CA LEU A 415 -35.80 6.71 38.17
C LEU A 415 -36.22 5.92 36.91
N LYS A 416 -35.61 4.77 36.66
CA LYS A 416 -35.97 3.86 35.58
C LYS A 416 -36.91 2.74 36.03
N GLY A 417 -37.50 2.85 37.22
CA GLY A 417 -38.44 1.88 37.77
C GLY A 417 -37.80 0.84 38.69
N GLY A 418 -36.54 1.05 39.08
CA GLY A 418 -35.81 0.14 39.96
C GLY A 418 -35.23 -1.07 39.23
N PHE A 419 -34.87 -2.07 40.01
CA PHE A 419 -34.34 -3.34 39.48
C PHE A 419 -35.48 -4.21 38.93
N GLY A 420 -35.26 -4.79 37.77
CA GLY A 420 -36.18 -5.76 37.18
C GLY A 420 -36.17 -7.09 37.95
N PRO A 421 -37.15 -7.99 37.75
CA PRO A 421 -37.31 -9.23 38.52
C PRO A 421 -36.13 -10.21 38.37
N ASN A 422 -35.43 -10.11 37.27
CA ASN A 422 -34.27 -10.95 36.97
C ASN A 422 -32.94 -10.20 37.14
N ALA A 423 -32.89 -9.01 37.68
CA ALA A 423 -31.71 -8.19 37.84
C ALA A 423 -30.71 -8.75 38.84
N ASP A 424 -29.42 -8.74 38.50
CA ASP A 424 -28.33 -8.95 39.44
C ASP A 424 -27.93 -7.62 40.10
N GLU A 425 -28.55 -7.33 41.20
CA GLU A 425 -28.33 -6.07 41.98
C GLU A 425 -26.88 -5.93 42.46
N ARG A 426 -26.12 -7.06 42.55
CA ARG A 426 -24.72 -7.09 43.01
C ARG A 426 -23.72 -7.03 41.84
N GLY A 427 -24.22 -7.20 40.62
CA GLY A 427 -23.44 -7.26 39.41
C GLY A 427 -23.50 -5.96 38.60
N VAL A 428 -24.03 -4.87 39.11
CA VAL A 428 -24.16 -3.58 38.38
C VAL A 428 -22.80 -3.07 37.99
N PHE A 429 -22.66 -2.66 36.71
CA PHE A 429 -21.46 -2.04 36.15
C PHE A 429 -21.73 -0.58 35.82
N ILE A 430 -20.74 0.26 36.06
CA ILE A 430 -20.73 1.64 35.62
C ILE A 430 -19.55 1.83 34.66
N LEU A 431 -19.86 2.15 33.42
CA LEU A 431 -18.88 2.61 32.47
C LEU A 431 -18.78 4.13 32.58
N GLN A 432 -17.62 4.61 32.95
CA GLN A 432 -17.30 6.02 33.03
C GLN A 432 -16.98 6.61 31.66
N PRO A 433 -17.15 7.91 31.43
CA PRO A 433 -16.78 8.56 30.16
C PRO A 433 -15.30 8.35 29.75
N ASN A 434 -14.39 8.26 30.73
CA ASN A 434 -12.99 7.95 30.51
C ASN A 434 -12.72 6.49 30.04
N GLY A 435 -13.78 5.65 29.95
CA GLY A 435 -13.71 4.24 29.55
C GLY A 435 -13.46 3.28 30.72
N GLU A 436 -13.29 3.77 31.93
CA GLU A 436 -13.12 2.91 33.08
C GLU A 436 -14.46 2.22 33.44
N THR A 437 -14.41 0.91 33.61
CA THR A 437 -15.56 0.12 34.02
C THR A 437 -15.42 -0.28 35.47
N ILE A 438 -16.35 0.20 36.31
CA ILE A 438 -16.35 -0.05 37.72
C ILE A 438 -17.51 -0.99 38.05
N LYS A 439 -17.20 -2.12 38.70
CA LYS A 439 -18.24 -3.02 39.23
C LYS A 439 -18.70 -2.53 40.60
N MET A 440 -20.00 -2.36 40.79
CA MET A 440 -20.59 -2.02 42.07
C MET A 440 -20.50 -3.26 43.01
N ASN A 441 -19.67 -3.15 44.04
CA ASN A 441 -19.64 -4.15 45.13
C ASN A 441 -20.49 -3.62 46.29
N PRO A 442 -21.64 -4.23 46.60
CA PRO A 442 -22.34 -3.91 47.83
C PRO A 442 -21.47 -4.38 48.99
N SER A 443 -20.90 -3.44 49.72
CA SER A 443 -19.92 -3.74 50.73
C SER A 443 -20.44 -4.58 51.88
N ARG A 444 -19.52 -5.28 52.45
CA ARG A 444 -19.61 -6.30 53.49
C ARG A 444 -19.95 -5.76 54.89
N ASN A 445 -20.26 -4.47 55.05
CA ASN A 445 -20.51 -3.87 56.39
C ASN A 445 -21.91 -3.27 56.50
N LEU A 446 -22.79 -4.07 57.09
CA LEU A 446 -24.16 -3.69 57.48
C LEU A 446 -24.24 -2.61 58.60
N PHE A 447 -23.11 -2.06 59.06
CA PHE A 447 -23.07 -1.19 60.26
C PHE A 447 -22.24 0.11 60.12
N MET A 448 -21.85 0.56 58.94
CA MET A 448 -21.21 1.86 58.78
C MET A 448 -21.91 2.69 57.71
N SER A 449 -22.31 3.88 58.13
CA SER A 449 -23.04 4.87 57.32
C SER A 449 -22.29 5.27 56.07
N ASP A 450 -22.83 5.17 55.05
CA ASP A 450 -22.96 5.21 53.61
C ASP A 450 -22.24 6.27 52.80
N ALA A 451 -21.43 7.13 53.38
CA ALA A 451 -20.85 8.25 52.61
C ALA A 451 -19.54 7.92 51.87
N LYS A 452 -18.94 6.70 52.03
CA LYS A 452 -17.65 6.33 51.41
C LYS A 452 -17.71 5.25 50.34
N ASN A 453 -18.88 4.70 50.02
CA ASN A 453 -19.02 3.59 49.06
C ASN A 453 -19.95 3.87 47.89
N SER A 454 -20.39 5.10 47.68
CA SER A 454 -21.13 5.49 46.48
C SER A 454 -20.15 5.73 45.36
N ILE A 455 -20.19 4.88 44.30
CA ILE A 455 -19.42 5.14 43.08
C ILE A 455 -19.96 6.43 42.48
N GLN A 456 -19.09 7.39 42.28
CA GLN A 456 -19.44 8.66 41.66
C GLN A 456 -19.85 8.44 40.22
N VAL A 457 -21.02 8.94 39.85
CA VAL A 457 -21.54 8.94 38.48
C VAL A 457 -21.20 10.27 37.86
N PHE A 458 -20.71 10.24 36.64
CA PHE A 458 -20.34 11.44 35.88
C PHE A 458 -21.29 11.67 34.70
N PRO A 459 -21.38 12.88 34.16
CA PRO A 459 -22.12 13.14 32.93
C PRO A 459 -21.63 12.21 31.80
N GLY A 460 -22.54 11.53 31.10
CA GLY A 460 -22.20 10.55 30.06
C GLY A 460 -21.90 9.14 30.56
N SER A 461 -21.94 8.87 31.87
CA SER A 461 -21.78 7.51 32.41
C SER A 461 -22.91 6.59 31.93
N VAL A 462 -22.55 5.30 31.68
CA VAL A 462 -23.51 4.23 31.38
C VAL A 462 -23.62 3.29 32.59
N ILE A 463 -24.81 3.19 33.14
CA ILE A 463 -25.15 2.26 34.24
C ILE A 463 -25.77 1.03 33.57
N PHE A 464 -25.16 -0.12 33.76
CA PHE A 464 -25.65 -1.39 33.24
C PHE A 464 -26.02 -2.36 34.34
N VAL A 465 -27.28 -2.80 34.32
CA VAL A 465 -27.84 -3.75 35.29
C VAL A 465 -27.92 -5.13 34.62
N PRO A 466 -27.02 -6.08 34.96
CA PRO A 466 -27.01 -7.39 34.32
C PRO A 466 -28.14 -8.29 34.86
N ARG A 467 -28.40 -9.35 34.14
CA ARG A 467 -29.32 -10.42 34.53
C ARG A 467 -28.66 -11.36 35.52
N LYS A 468 -29.41 -11.89 36.53
CA LYS A 468 -28.94 -12.96 37.41
C LYS A 468 -28.60 -14.22 36.60
N THR A 469 -27.42 -14.76 36.82
CA THR A 469 -26.98 -16.05 36.26
C THR A 469 -26.97 -17.11 37.36
N THR A 470 -27.44 -18.31 37.04
CA THR A 470 -27.52 -19.42 38.00
C THR A 470 -26.20 -20.16 38.21
N ASN A 471 -25.19 -19.87 37.41
CA ASN A 471 -23.90 -20.55 37.44
C ASN A 471 -22.74 -19.56 37.62
N ALA A 472 -21.86 -19.78 38.61
CA ALA A 472 -20.75 -18.89 38.93
C ALA A 472 -19.76 -18.69 37.79
N PHE A 473 -19.53 -19.71 36.97
CA PHE A 473 -18.68 -19.59 35.77
C PHE A 473 -19.30 -18.71 34.70
N ALA A 474 -20.60 -18.92 34.45
CA ALA A 474 -21.35 -18.09 33.51
C ALA A 474 -21.40 -16.62 33.99
N ALA A 475 -21.53 -16.38 35.29
CA ALA A 475 -21.53 -15.02 35.87
C ALA A 475 -20.23 -14.26 35.60
N THR A 476 -19.07 -14.95 35.74
CA THR A 476 -17.76 -14.31 35.52
C THR A 476 -17.53 -14.00 34.04
N GLN A 477 -17.80 -14.96 33.13
CA GLN A 477 -17.66 -14.78 31.70
C GLN A 477 -18.62 -13.72 31.15
N THR A 478 -19.86 -13.74 31.61
CA THR A 478 -20.88 -12.76 31.22
C THR A 478 -20.49 -11.34 31.69
N ALA A 479 -19.96 -11.21 32.90
CA ALA A 479 -19.48 -9.93 33.43
C ALA A 479 -18.30 -9.35 32.59
N GLN A 480 -17.33 -10.19 32.21
CA GLN A 480 -16.22 -9.78 31.37
C GLN A 480 -16.68 -9.39 29.96
N ALA A 481 -17.58 -10.15 29.36
CA ALA A 481 -18.14 -9.86 28.06
C ALA A 481 -18.88 -8.51 28.04
N TYR A 482 -19.74 -8.28 29.04
CA TYR A 482 -20.44 -6.99 29.16
C TYR A 482 -19.50 -5.81 29.40
N ALA A 483 -18.47 -5.96 30.24
CA ALA A 483 -17.48 -4.91 30.43
C ALA A 483 -16.76 -4.54 29.11
N THR A 484 -16.45 -5.53 28.28
CA THR A 484 -15.81 -5.32 26.97
C THR A 484 -16.76 -4.66 25.96
N ILE A 485 -18.02 -5.14 25.88
CA ILE A 485 -19.03 -4.56 25.00
C ILE A 485 -19.30 -3.10 25.38
N LEU A 486 -19.45 -2.82 26.66
CA LEU A 486 -19.70 -1.47 27.18
C LEU A 486 -18.48 -0.55 26.92
N GLY A 487 -17.27 -1.05 27.06
CA GLY A 487 -16.06 -0.31 26.71
C GLY A 487 -16.07 0.17 25.25
N ASN A 488 -16.47 -0.70 24.33
CA ASN A 488 -16.59 -0.36 22.90
C ASN A 488 -17.77 0.61 22.63
N ILE A 489 -18.90 0.43 23.31
CA ILE A 489 -20.07 1.33 23.20
C ILE A 489 -19.73 2.74 23.71
N GLY A 490 -18.96 2.86 24.79
CA GLY A 490 -18.54 4.15 25.35
C GLY A 490 -17.76 5.00 24.34
N VAL A 491 -16.90 4.38 23.52
CA VAL A 491 -16.22 5.05 22.41
C VAL A 491 -17.21 5.52 21.35
N SER A 492 -18.17 4.67 20.99
CA SER A 492 -19.20 5.02 19.98
C SER A 492 -20.04 6.20 20.44
N LEU A 493 -20.41 6.28 21.72
CA LEU A 493 -21.18 7.39 22.27
C LEU A 493 -20.40 8.71 22.28
N ALA A 494 -19.12 8.67 22.63
CA ALA A 494 -18.24 9.84 22.56
C ALA A 494 -18.07 10.34 21.10
N SER A 495 -17.92 9.40 20.16
CA SER A 495 -17.79 9.73 18.73
C SER A 495 -19.09 10.29 18.13
N ILE A 496 -20.26 9.78 18.54
CA ILE A 496 -21.57 10.25 18.06
C ILE A 496 -21.85 11.69 18.52
N SER A 497 -21.39 12.08 19.70
CA SER A 497 -21.57 13.46 20.18
C SER A 497 -20.84 14.50 19.31
N VAL A 498 -19.73 14.09 18.68
CA VAL A 498 -18.90 14.94 17.79
C VAL A 498 -19.45 14.99 16.36
N LEU A 499 -20.20 13.97 15.92
CA LEU A 499 -20.75 13.90 14.55
C LEU A 499 -22.08 14.64 14.37
N LYS A 500 -22.57 15.32 15.38
CA LYS A 500 -23.88 16.00 15.36
C LYS A 500 -23.84 17.45 14.83
N ASP A 501 -22.66 17.95 14.54
CA ASP A 501 -22.38 19.21 13.83
C ASP A 501 -21.78 18.88 12.44
#